data_8e0f700071f6768cece96fb1bbd2181a
#
_entry.id   8e0f700071f6768cece96fb1bbd2181a
#
_cell.length_a   1.000
_cell.length_b   1.000
_cell.length_c   1.000
_cell.angle_alpha   90.00
_cell.angle_beta   90.00
_cell.angle_gamma   90.00
#
_symmetry.space_group_name_H-M   'P 1'
#
loop_
_entity.id
_entity.type
_entity.pdbx_description
1 polymer ?
#
loop_
_entity_poly.entity_id
_entity_poly.type
_entity_poly.pdbx_seq_one_letter_code
_entity_poly.pdbx_strand_id
1 'polypeptide(L)'
;VDGKIARKFNQVSNLGKLLDPVADKFTIFALAIVLFLKFKEAQNESMQAFAWVFLLFIAKDIIMILGSIVLIALGTRPVAAEIWGKLATFAFYAVMVVIIGFGPEIGAISSYYPQYAIPETVMFILVVVAVILTFIAFFSYLPSAIKQIKENSKKK
;
A
#
# COMPACT_ATOMS: atom_id res chain seq x y z
N VAL A 1 -2.52 7.37 -19.20
CA VAL A 1 -2.64 8.00 -20.53
C VAL A 1 -1.74 9.22 -20.58
N ASP A 2 -1.73 10.07 -19.53
CA ASP A 2 -1.03 11.35 -19.51
C ASP A 2 0.51 11.21 -19.56
N GLY A 3 1.08 10.24 -18.89
CA GLY A 3 2.51 9.98 -18.91
C GLY A 3 3.06 9.49 -20.27
N LYS A 4 2.23 8.88 -21.12
CA LYS A 4 2.61 8.52 -22.51
C LYS A 4 2.59 9.74 -23.43
N ILE A 5 1.63 10.64 -23.22
CA ILE A 5 1.50 11.89 -23.97
C ILE A 5 2.66 12.84 -23.62
N ALA A 6 2.95 13.03 -22.33
CA ALA A 6 4.05 13.87 -21.86
C ALA A 6 5.42 13.38 -22.39
N ARG A 7 5.65 12.06 -22.46
CA ARG A 7 6.88 11.50 -23.07
C ARG A 7 6.95 11.74 -24.57
N LYS A 8 5.83 11.71 -25.29
CA LYS A 8 5.77 11.95 -26.73
C LYS A 8 6.09 13.41 -27.10
N PHE A 9 5.78 14.35 -26.20
CA PHE A 9 6.04 15.79 -26.40
C PHE A 9 7.30 16.30 -25.67
N ASN A 10 8.14 15.40 -25.13
CA ASN A 10 9.37 15.74 -24.41
C ASN A 10 9.17 16.74 -23.23
N GLN A 11 7.95 16.76 -22.65
CA GLN A 11 7.57 17.66 -21.56
C GLN A 11 7.58 16.96 -20.19
N VAL A 12 8.41 15.93 -20.04
CA VAL A 12 8.56 15.21 -18.76
C VAL A 12 9.40 16.06 -17.83
N SER A 13 8.76 16.82 -16.95
CA SER A 13 9.46 17.53 -15.90
C SER A 13 10.02 16.56 -14.84
N ASN A 14 11.17 16.89 -14.24
CA ASN A 14 11.71 16.10 -13.12
C ASN A 14 10.74 16.08 -11.93
N LEU A 15 9.93 17.13 -11.79
CA LEU A 15 8.86 17.23 -10.78
C LEU A 15 7.74 16.21 -11.05
N GLY A 16 7.32 16.03 -12.31
CA GLY A 16 6.31 15.05 -12.68
C GLY A 16 6.73 13.62 -12.37
N LYS A 17 8.01 13.28 -12.63
CA LYS A 17 8.56 11.96 -12.30
C LYS A 17 8.59 11.66 -10.79
N LEU A 18 8.65 12.69 -9.98
CA LEU A 18 8.65 12.58 -8.52
C LEU A 18 7.22 12.58 -7.96
N LEU A 19 6.30 13.30 -8.63
CA LEU A 19 4.90 13.39 -8.20
C LEU A 19 4.09 12.12 -8.49
N ASP A 20 4.37 11.39 -9.58
CA ASP A 20 3.65 10.16 -9.93
C ASP A 20 3.67 9.11 -8.80
N PRO A 21 4.85 8.68 -8.27
CA PRO A 21 4.90 7.73 -7.16
C PRO A 21 4.29 8.29 -5.86
N VAL A 22 4.32 9.61 -5.67
CA VAL A 22 3.74 10.25 -4.49
C VAL A 22 2.21 10.27 -4.59
N ALA A 23 1.65 10.59 -5.77
CA ALA A 23 0.21 10.59 -6.01
C ALA A 23 -0.41 9.20 -5.81
N ASP A 24 0.24 8.14 -6.32
CA ASP A 24 -0.18 6.77 -6.11
C ASP A 24 -0.24 6.40 -4.61
N LYS A 25 0.75 6.84 -3.85
CA LYS A 25 0.79 6.60 -2.40
C LYS A 25 -0.28 7.39 -1.64
N PHE A 26 -0.58 8.62 -2.06
CA PHE A 26 -1.68 9.40 -1.48
C PHE A 26 -3.02 8.71 -1.62
N THR A 27 -3.29 8.09 -2.77
CA THR A 27 -4.53 7.33 -3.00
C THR A 27 -4.64 6.15 -2.03
N ILE A 28 -3.56 5.39 -1.83
CA ILE A 28 -3.50 4.28 -0.88
C ILE A 28 -3.75 4.79 0.55
N PHE A 29 -3.10 5.88 0.95
CA PHE A 29 -3.27 6.47 2.27
C PHE A 29 -4.71 6.94 2.50
N ALA A 30 -5.30 7.64 1.53
CA ALA A 30 -6.68 8.10 1.63
C ALA A 30 -7.65 6.91 1.80
N LEU A 31 -7.51 5.87 0.99
CA LEU A 31 -8.34 4.66 1.10
C LEU A 31 -8.15 3.95 2.45
N ALA A 32 -6.90 3.80 2.91
CA ALA A 32 -6.62 3.17 4.19
C ALA A 32 -7.18 3.97 5.37
N ILE A 33 -7.12 5.30 5.32
CA ILE A 33 -7.71 6.17 6.36
C ILE A 33 -9.23 6.06 6.34
N VAL A 34 -9.87 6.11 5.17
CA VAL A 34 -11.33 5.95 5.06
C VAL A 34 -11.78 4.60 5.63
N LEU A 35 -11.09 3.51 5.29
CA LEU A 35 -11.41 2.21 5.84
C LEU A 35 -11.14 2.14 7.34
N PHE A 36 -10.04 2.70 7.82
CA PHE A 36 -9.79 2.80 9.26
C PHE A 36 -10.95 3.44 10.00
N LEU A 37 -11.45 4.58 9.52
CA LEU A 37 -12.57 5.30 10.14
C LEU A 37 -13.86 4.46 10.07
N LYS A 38 -14.16 3.90 8.92
CA LYS A 38 -15.34 3.04 8.71
C LYS A 38 -15.35 1.83 9.65
N PHE A 39 -14.21 1.13 9.77
CA PHE A 39 -14.11 -0.01 10.68
C PHE A 39 -14.17 0.39 12.14
N LYS A 40 -13.70 1.59 12.50
CA LYS A 40 -13.81 2.11 13.88
C LYS A 40 -15.25 2.42 14.27
N GLU A 41 -16.10 2.77 13.31
CA GLU A 41 -17.52 3.06 13.52
C GLU A 41 -18.40 1.80 13.48
N ALA A 42 -17.86 0.65 13.09
CA ALA A 42 -18.61 -0.60 13.05
C ALA A 42 -19.10 -1.02 14.44
N GLN A 43 -20.26 -1.68 14.51
CA GLN A 43 -20.85 -2.11 15.78
C GLN A 43 -20.15 -3.33 16.37
N ASN A 44 -19.54 -4.17 15.52
CA ASN A 44 -18.87 -5.41 15.92
C ASN A 44 -17.42 -5.11 16.35
N GLU A 45 -17.05 -5.56 17.56
CA GLU A 45 -15.69 -5.41 18.11
C GLU A 45 -14.61 -6.02 17.22
N SER A 46 -14.89 -7.17 16.58
CA SER A 46 -13.97 -7.79 15.64
C SER A 46 -13.69 -6.88 14.45
N MET A 47 -14.72 -6.19 13.94
CA MET A 47 -14.55 -5.21 12.86
C MET A 47 -13.72 -4.02 13.33
N GLN A 48 -13.93 -3.50 14.52
CA GLN A 48 -13.11 -2.42 15.08
C GLN A 48 -11.63 -2.81 15.21
N ALA A 49 -11.34 -4.09 15.54
CA ALA A 49 -9.97 -4.59 15.59
C ALA A 49 -9.28 -4.54 14.21
N PHE A 50 -10.02 -4.79 13.12
CA PHE A 50 -9.46 -4.69 11.77
C PHE A 50 -9.00 -3.28 11.39
N ALA A 51 -9.56 -2.24 11.99
CA ALA A 51 -9.12 -0.87 11.74
C ALA A 51 -7.59 -0.72 11.89
N TRP A 52 -6.99 -1.35 12.90
CA TRP A 52 -5.57 -1.26 13.18
C TRP A 52 -4.69 -1.86 12.07
N VAL A 53 -5.20 -2.83 11.31
CA VAL A 53 -4.49 -3.42 10.18
C VAL A 53 -4.21 -2.37 9.10
N PHE A 54 -5.15 -1.46 8.84
CA PHE A 54 -4.94 -0.39 7.86
C PHE A 54 -3.86 0.59 8.29
N LEU A 55 -3.72 0.84 9.61
CA LEU A 55 -2.60 1.64 10.12
C LEU A 55 -1.25 0.95 9.93
N LEU A 56 -1.18 -0.38 10.03
CA LEU A 56 0.05 -1.12 9.72
C LEU A 56 0.46 -0.96 8.26
N PHE A 57 -0.50 -0.96 7.32
CA PHE A 57 -0.21 -0.71 5.90
C PHE A 57 0.35 0.70 5.70
N ILE A 58 -0.26 1.72 6.32
CA ILE A 58 0.22 3.10 6.26
C ILE A 58 1.63 3.21 6.86
N ALA A 59 1.84 2.66 8.05
CA ALA A 59 3.13 2.71 8.75
C ALA A 59 4.25 2.08 7.92
N LYS A 60 4.01 0.90 7.34
CA LYS A 60 4.96 0.25 6.43
C LYS A 60 5.32 1.15 5.25
N ASP A 61 4.34 1.76 4.59
CA ASP A 61 4.59 2.62 3.43
C ASP A 61 5.36 3.88 3.81
N ILE A 62 5.07 4.48 4.97
CA ILE A 62 5.85 5.60 5.51
C ILE A 62 7.31 5.19 5.74
N ILE A 63 7.55 4.02 6.37
CA ILE A 63 8.90 3.51 6.62
C ILE A 63 9.65 3.31 5.30
N MET A 64 9.00 2.75 4.28
CA MET A 64 9.61 2.55 2.97
C MET A 64 9.93 3.86 2.26
N ILE A 65 9.07 4.89 2.36
CA ILE A 65 9.32 6.22 1.80
C ILE A 65 10.51 6.87 2.50
N LEU A 66 10.54 6.87 3.84
CA LEU A 66 11.65 7.42 4.61
C LEU A 66 12.98 6.70 4.30
N GLY A 67 12.95 5.38 4.21
CA GLY A 67 14.12 4.58 3.81
C GLY A 67 14.62 4.94 2.41
N SER A 68 13.72 5.15 1.47
CA SER A 68 14.07 5.56 0.10
C SER A 68 14.68 6.96 0.07
N ILE A 69 14.16 7.91 0.85
CA ILE A 69 14.73 9.27 0.98
C ILE A 69 16.14 9.20 1.55
N VAL A 70 16.38 8.41 2.59
CA VAL A 70 17.71 8.21 3.18
C VAL A 70 18.68 7.63 2.15
N LEU A 71 18.28 6.61 1.38
CA LEU A 71 19.12 6.03 0.33
C LEU A 71 19.50 7.07 -0.75
N ILE A 72 18.54 7.89 -1.18
CA ILE A 72 18.80 8.97 -2.15
C ILE A 72 19.78 9.98 -1.56
N ALA A 73 19.60 10.41 -0.31
CA ALA A 73 20.48 11.36 0.37
C ALA A 73 21.93 10.82 0.52
N LEU A 74 22.08 9.49 0.63
CA LEU A 74 23.37 8.81 0.62
C LEU A 74 23.98 8.64 -0.80
N GLY A 75 23.32 9.16 -1.84
CA GLY A 75 23.77 9.06 -3.23
C GLY A 75 23.57 7.67 -3.86
N THR A 76 22.72 6.84 -3.28
CA THR A 76 22.34 5.54 -3.84
C THR A 76 21.05 5.65 -4.65
N ARG A 77 20.80 4.67 -5.52
CA ARG A 77 19.51 4.62 -6.25
C ARG A 77 18.47 3.97 -5.35
N PRO A 78 17.20 4.45 -5.37
CA PRO A 78 16.11 3.75 -4.69
C PRO A 78 16.06 2.30 -5.19
N VAL A 79 15.85 1.37 -4.26
CA VAL A 79 15.67 -0.04 -4.61
C VAL A 79 14.41 -0.16 -5.46
N ALA A 80 14.53 -0.72 -6.66
CA ALA A 80 13.38 -0.98 -7.51
C ALA A 80 12.41 -1.94 -6.78
N ALA A 81 11.11 -1.65 -6.89
CA ALA A 81 10.10 -2.54 -6.35
C ALA A 81 10.23 -3.92 -7.00
N GLU A 82 10.62 -4.91 -6.21
CA GLU A 82 10.65 -6.30 -6.63
C GLU A 82 9.25 -6.81 -6.94
N ILE A 83 9.15 -7.96 -7.60
CA ILE A 83 7.87 -8.61 -7.96
C ILE A 83 6.95 -8.72 -6.74
N TRP A 84 7.50 -9.04 -5.58
CA TRP A 84 6.78 -9.15 -4.32
C TRP A 84 6.11 -7.84 -3.88
N GLY A 85 6.77 -6.71 -4.10
CA GLY A 85 6.18 -5.39 -3.81
C GLY A 85 4.97 -5.08 -4.68
N LYS A 86 5.04 -5.42 -5.97
CA LYS A 86 3.92 -5.25 -6.90
C LYS A 86 2.75 -6.18 -6.55
N LEU A 87 3.04 -7.44 -6.24
CA LEU A 87 2.04 -8.42 -5.85
C LEU A 87 1.33 -8.02 -4.56
N ALA A 88 2.07 -7.58 -3.54
CA ALA A 88 1.51 -7.12 -2.28
C ALA A 88 0.59 -5.90 -2.47
N THR A 89 1.00 -4.94 -3.29
CA THR A 89 0.19 -3.75 -3.60
C THR A 89 -1.08 -4.14 -4.34
N PHE A 90 -0.99 -5.03 -5.35
CA PHE A 90 -2.15 -5.52 -6.08
C PHE A 90 -3.12 -6.27 -5.16
N ALA A 91 -2.61 -7.19 -4.33
CA ALA A 91 -3.43 -7.94 -3.37
C ALA A 91 -4.13 -7.01 -2.38
N PHE A 92 -3.43 -6.00 -1.86
CA PHE A 92 -3.99 -5.01 -0.97
C PHE A 92 -5.15 -4.24 -1.62
N TYR A 93 -4.97 -3.73 -2.86
CA TYR A 93 -6.04 -3.06 -3.58
C TYR A 93 -7.23 -3.98 -3.85
N ALA A 94 -6.99 -5.21 -4.29
CA ALA A 94 -8.05 -6.18 -4.54
C ALA A 94 -8.89 -6.45 -3.28
N VAL A 95 -8.23 -6.66 -2.14
CA VAL A 95 -8.89 -6.84 -0.85
C VAL A 95 -9.67 -5.59 -0.45
N MET A 96 -9.10 -4.39 -0.60
CA MET A 96 -9.82 -3.13 -0.33
C MET A 96 -11.09 -2.98 -1.16
N VAL A 97 -11.01 -3.25 -2.46
CA VAL A 97 -12.19 -3.17 -3.36
C VAL A 97 -13.28 -4.15 -2.90
N VAL A 98 -12.90 -5.37 -2.56
CA VAL A 98 -13.85 -6.38 -2.05
C VAL A 98 -14.50 -5.92 -0.75
N ILE A 99 -13.74 -5.37 0.18
CA ILE A 99 -14.25 -4.88 1.47
C ILE A 99 -15.17 -3.67 1.29
N ILE A 100 -14.77 -2.70 0.46
CA ILE A 100 -15.58 -1.50 0.17
C ILE A 100 -16.88 -1.88 -0.53
N GLY A 101 -16.87 -2.90 -1.39
CA GLY A 101 -18.08 -3.38 -2.06
C GLY A 101 -18.97 -4.24 -1.19
N PHE A 102 -18.40 -5.26 -0.57
CA PHE A 102 -19.12 -6.40 0.00
C PHE A 102 -18.79 -6.67 1.47
N GLY A 103 -18.01 -5.82 2.12
CA GLY A 103 -17.67 -5.98 3.55
C GLY A 103 -18.92 -5.97 4.42
N PRO A 104 -19.00 -6.81 5.46
CA PRO A 104 -20.12 -6.79 6.37
C PRO A 104 -20.21 -5.43 7.08
N GLU A 105 -21.41 -4.92 7.28
CA GLU A 105 -21.76 -3.62 7.88
C GLU A 105 -21.27 -2.36 7.12
N ILE A 106 -20.13 -2.43 6.45
CA ILE A 106 -19.45 -1.23 5.89
C ILE A 106 -19.41 -1.19 4.36
N GLY A 107 -19.73 -2.31 3.69
CA GLY A 107 -19.64 -2.38 2.23
C GLY A 107 -20.77 -1.60 1.55
N ALA A 108 -20.43 -0.91 0.46
CA ALA A 108 -21.38 -0.06 -0.26
C ALA A 108 -22.55 -0.87 -0.86
N ILE A 109 -22.31 -2.11 -1.31
CA ILE A 109 -23.35 -2.98 -1.86
C ILE A 109 -24.04 -3.75 -0.73
N SER A 110 -23.29 -4.27 0.23
CA SER A 110 -23.84 -5.07 1.33
C SER A 110 -24.72 -4.27 2.28
N SER A 111 -24.53 -2.96 2.39
CA SER A 111 -25.43 -2.10 3.17
C SER A 111 -26.84 -1.97 2.56
N TYR A 112 -26.97 -2.07 1.23
CA TYR A 112 -28.27 -2.08 0.54
C TYR A 112 -28.80 -3.51 0.32
N TYR A 113 -27.93 -4.46 0.15
CA TYR A 113 -28.22 -5.85 -0.16
C TYR A 113 -27.44 -6.80 0.77
N PRO A 114 -27.89 -7.01 2.02
CA PRO A 114 -27.16 -7.80 3.01
C PRO A 114 -26.84 -9.24 2.58
N GLN A 115 -27.62 -9.82 1.65
CA GLN A 115 -27.38 -11.16 1.10
C GLN A 115 -26.07 -11.27 0.31
N TYR A 116 -25.48 -10.14 -0.14
CA TYR A 116 -24.21 -10.11 -0.86
C TYR A 116 -23.03 -9.81 0.07
N ALA A 117 -23.25 -9.60 1.36
CA ALA A 117 -22.16 -9.41 2.31
C ALA A 117 -21.29 -10.67 2.37
N ILE A 118 -19.97 -10.48 2.28
CA ILE A 118 -19.05 -11.59 2.50
C ILE A 118 -19.05 -11.98 3.99
N PRO A 119 -18.92 -13.29 4.33
CA PRO A 119 -18.77 -13.71 5.70
C PRO A 119 -17.54 -13.05 6.35
N GLU A 120 -17.63 -12.71 7.63
CA GLU A 120 -16.51 -12.14 8.40
C GLU A 120 -15.25 -13.01 8.32
N THR A 121 -15.41 -14.33 8.35
CA THR A 121 -14.29 -15.28 8.23
C THR A 121 -13.55 -15.12 6.90
N VAL A 122 -14.29 -14.94 5.80
CA VAL A 122 -13.69 -14.73 4.46
C VAL A 122 -12.95 -13.40 4.43
N MET A 123 -13.56 -12.35 4.96
CA MET A 123 -12.91 -11.04 5.06
C MET A 123 -11.63 -11.13 5.89
N PHE A 124 -11.67 -11.84 7.03
CA PHE A 124 -10.48 -12.07 7.86
C PHE A 124 -9.35 -12.75 7.07
N ILE A 125 -9.65 -13.84 6.37
CA ILE A 125 -8.65 -14.55 5.56
C ILE A 125 -8.05 -13.64 4.50
N LEU A 126 -8.86 -12.87 3.78
CA LEU A 126 -8.39 -11.94 2.75
C LEU A 126 -7.43 -10.88 3.33
N VAL A 127 -7.79 -10.30 4.47
CA VAL A 127 -6.95 -9.30 5.16
C VAL A 127 -5.64 -9.92 5.62
N VAL A 128 -5.68 -11.10 6.26
CA VAL A 128 -4.48 -11.80 6.73
C VAL A 128 -3.54 -12.13 5.56
N VAL A 129 -4.06 -12.63 4.45
CA VAL A 129 -3.26 -12.90 3.24
C VAL A 129 -2.60 -11.62 2.72
N ALA A 130 -3.34 -10.51 2.64
CA ALA A 130 -2.78 -9.22 2.22
C ALA A 130 -1.69 -8.71 3.17
N VAL A 131 -1.86 -8.89 4.49
CA VAL A 131 -0.85 -8.57 5.51
C VAL A 131 0.41 -9.41 5.31
N ILE A 132 0.29 -10.73 5.16
CA ILE A 132 1.42 -11.64 4.96
C ILE A 132 2.20 -11.23 3.70
N LEU A 133 1.54 -11.02 2.57
CA LEU A 133 2.18 -10.58 1.33
C LEU A 133 2.90 -9.24 1.51
N THR A 134 2.31 -8.33 2.28
CA THR A 134 2.90 -7.03 2.59
C THR A 134 4.18 -7.17 3.41
N PHE A 135 4.21 -8.05 4.41
CA PHE A 135 5.41 -8.32 5.19
C PHE A 135 6.49 -9.02 4.36
N ILE A 136 6.14 -9.99 3.51
CA ILE A 136 7.08 -10.63 2.58
C ILE A 136 7.73 -9.56 1.69
N ALA A 137 6.94 -8.66 1.11
CA ALA A 137 7.43 -7.58 0.28
C ALA A 137 8.36 -6.63 1.05
N PHE A 138 8.00 -6.29 2.29
CA PHE A 138 8.82 -5.43 3.15
C PHE A 138 10.17 -6.08 3.48
N PHE A 139 10.18 -7.35 3.88
CA PHE A 139 11.41 -8.06 4.20
C PHE A 139 12.28 -8.33 2.96
N SER A 140 11.69 -8.50 1.78
CA SER A 140 12.43 -8.60 0.52
C SER A 140 13.18 -7.32 0.16
N TYR A 141 12.70 -6.17 0.62
CA TYR A 141 13.33 -4.87 0.38
C TYR A 141 14.60 -4.65 1.21
N LEU A 142 14.65 -5.17 2.46
CA LEU A 142 15.73 -4.92 3.41
C LEU A 142 17.12 -5.36 2.94
N PRO A 143 17.33 -6.57 2.38
CA PRO A 143 18.64 -7.00 1.92
C PRO A 143 19.23 -6.10 0.84
N SER A 144 18.40 -5.68 -0.10
CA SER A 144 18.81 -4.80 -1.19
C SER A 144 19.19 -3.40 -0.70
N ALA A 145 18.45 -2.86 0.28
CA ALA A 145 18.75 -1.58 0.91
C ALA A 145 20.06 -1.63 1.70
N ILE A 146 20.27 -2.68 2.52
CA ILE A 146 21.48 -2.88 3.32
C ILE A 146 22.72 -3.04 2.41
N LYS A 147 22.59 -3.81 1.31
CA LYS A 147 23.69 -4.00 0.35
C LYS A 147 24.14 -2.66 -0.25
N GLN A 148 23.21 -1.83 -0.68
CA GLN A 148 23.54 -0.51 -1.25
C GLN A 148 24.22 0.41 -0.24
N ILE A 149 23.79 0.43 1.02
CA ILE A 149 24.43 1.21 2.08
C ILE A 149 25.88 0.75 2.29
N LYS A 150 26.12 -0.58 2.37
CA LYS A 150 27.46 -1.13 2.54
C LYS A 150 28.38 -0.83 1.37
N GLU A 151 27.90 -0.91 0.13
CA GLU A 151 28.68 -0.60 -1.07
C GLU A 151 29.07 0.87 -1.13
N ASN A 152 28.17 1.76 -0.73
CA ASN A 152 28.45 3.20 -0.72
C ASN A 152 29.42 3.60 0.39
N SER A 153 29.35 2.95 1.56
CA SER A 153 30.29 3.16 2.68
C SER A 153 31.72 2.72 2.35
N LYS A 154 31.93 1.78 1.41
CA LYS A 154 33.24 1.32 0.96
C LYS A 154 33.86 2.22 -0.11
N LYS A 155 33.09 3.13 -0.72
CA LYS A 155 33.55 4.04 -1.76
C LYS A 155 33.96 5.43 -1.23
N LYS A 156 33.71 5.68 0.05
CA LYS A 156 34.19 6.85 0.81
C LYS A 156 35.41 6.48 1.64
#